data_3604dc55dab1e0d90f85ffca94703c8a
#
_entry.id   3604dc55dab1e0d90f85ffca94703c8a
#
_cell.length_a   1.000
_cell.length_b   1.000
_cell.length_c   1.000
_cell.angle_alpha   90.00
_cell.angle_beta   90.00
_cell.angle_gamma   90.00
#
_symmetry.space_group_name_H-M   'P 1'
#
loop_
_entity.id
_entity.type
_entity.pdbx_description
1 polymer ?
#
loop_
_entity_poly.entity_id
_entity_poly.type
_entity_poly.pdbx_seq_one_letter_code
_entity_poly.pdbx_strand_id
1 'polypeptide(L)'
;RGDCVIVDEGHRREMDLAIEVPGSALDAVMAHEVWEEYYDRLAQLISSHRTTLIFVNTRRIAERAARHLSERIGEDQVTAHHGSLSKAHRLDAEHRLKSGTLKALVATASLELGIDIGHVDLVCQIGSPHRIATLLQRFGRSGHTISGTPKGRLMPVSRDDLVECVALLRSVRRGELDRILHQDAPLD
;
A
#
# COMPACT_ATOMS: atom_id res chain seq x y z
N ARG A 1 -28.18 -24.36 17.21
CA ARG A 1 -27.47 -23.34 16.39
C ARG A 1 -28.48 -22.95 15.32
N GLY A 2 -28.99 -21.71 15.33
CA GLY A 2 -29.93 -21.23 14.33
C GLY A 2 -29.24 -21.02 12.98
N ASP A 3 -29.96 -21.27 11.90
CA ASP A 3 -29.49 -21.00 10.54
C ASP A 3 -29.24 -19.48 10.39
N CYS A 4 -28.01 -19.12 9.98
CA CYS A 4 -27.63 -17.74 9.73
C CYS A 4 -27.80 -17.47 8.22
N VAL A 5 -28.57 -16.46 7.87
CA VAL A 5 -28.72 -16.02 6.47
C VAL A 5 -27.68 -14.95 6.21
N ILE A 6 -26.79 -15.21 5.24
CA ILE A 6 -25.83 -14.22 4.75
C ILE A 6 -26.54 -13.40 3.68
N VAL A 7 -26.71 -12.10 3.94
CA VAL A 7 -27.21 -11.14 2.95
C VAL A 7 -26.01 -10.44 2.35
N ASP A 8 -25.68 -10.72 1.09
CA ASP A 8 -24.64 -10.05 0.31
C ASP A 8 -25.31 -9.25 -0.81
N GLU A 9 -25.40 -7.94 -0.65
CA GLU A 9 -25.97 -7.05 -1.66
C GLU A 9 -24.98 -6.67 -2.77
N GLY A 10 -23.75 -7.24 -2.74
CA GLY A 10 -22.78 -7.15 -3.83
C GLY A 10 -22.31 -5.73 -4.17
N HIS A 11 -22.26 -4.82 -3.19
CA HIS A 11 -21.75 -3.47 -3.40
C HIS A 11 -20.26 -3.50 -3.71
N ARG A 12 -19.92 -3.68 -4.98
CA ARG A 12 -18.53 -3.56 -5.46
C ARG A 12 -18.20 -2.08 -5.63
N ARG A 13 -17.41 -1.56 -4.71
CA ARG A 13 -16.85 -0.21 -4.86
C ARG A 13 -15.88 -0.20 -6.02
N GLU A 14 -16.11 0.68 -6.99
CA GLU A 14 -15.17 0.91 -8.08
C GLU A 14 -13.84 1.44 -7.53
N MET A 15 -12.72 0.90 -8.03
CA MET A 15 -11.36 1.27 -7.58
C MET A 15 -10.48 1.58 -8.79
N ASP A 16 -9.74 2.68 -8.74
CA ASP A 16 -8.71 3.03 -9.71
C ASP A 16 -7.38 2.34 -9.35
N LEU A 17 -7.20 1.13 -9.86
CA LEU A 17 -6.03 0.30 -9.59
C LEU A 17 -5.20 0.08 -10.85
N ALA A 18 -3.88 0.33 -10.74
CA ALA A 18 -2.93 0.08 -11.83
C ALA A 18 -1.62 -0.51 -11.31
N ILE A 19 -0.88 -1.14 -12.21
CA ILE A 19 0.49 -1.59 -11.99
C ILE A 19 1.40 -0.57 -12.66
N GLU A 20 2.36 -0.05 -11.90
CA GLU A 20 3.44 0.81 -12.38
C GLU A 20 4.68 -0.07 -12.58
N VAL A 21 5.17 -0.14 -13.79
CA VAL A 21 6.41 -0.86 -14.12
C VAL A 21 7.50 0.13 -14.51
N PRO A 22 8.77 -0.13 -14.20
CA PRO A 22 9.88 0.71 -14.63
C PRO A 22 10.09 0.61 -16.16
N GLY A 23 10.80 1.54 -16.73
CA GLY A 23 11.25 1.46 -18.13
C GLY A 23 12.32 0.39 -18.33
N SER A 24 13.15 0.17 -17.31
CA SER A 24 14.17 -0.87 -17.28
C SER A 24 13.59 -2.25 -16.95
N ALA A 25 14.28 -3.31 -17.36
CA ALA A 25 13.83 -4.67 -17.12
C ALA A 25 13.84 -5.03 -15.63
N LEU A 26 12.78 -5.71 -15.18
CA LEU A 26 12.73 -6.31 -13.87
C LEU A 26 13.47 -7.66 -13.87
N ASP A 27 14.50 -7.77 -13.07
CA ASP A 27 15.23 -9.01 -12.83
C ASP A 27 14.82 -9.67 -11.51
N ALA A 28 15.45 -10.82 -11.19
CA ALA A 28 15.21 -11.51 -9.91
C ALA A 28 15.61 -10.65 -8.69
N VAL A 29 16.64 -9.81 -8.85
CA VAL A 29 17.09 -8.82 -7.88
C VAL A 29 17.06 -7.45 -8.55
N MET A 30 16.35 -6.52 -7.94
CA MET A 30 16.16 -5.18 -8.47
C MET A 30 17.49 -4.40 -8.49
N ALA A 31 17.92 -3.96 -9.66
CA ALA A 31 19.10 -3.15 -9.85
C ALA A 31 18.93 -1.74 -9.26
N HIS A 32 20.02 -1.04 -9.03
CA HIS A 32 20.00 0.31 -8.43
C HIS A 32 19.24 1.29 -9.33
N GLU A 33 19.48 1.23 -10.63
CA GLU A 33 18.85 2.11 -11.63
C GLU A 33 17.32 1.96 -11.62
N VAL A 34 16.82 0.74 -11.47
CA VAL A 34 15.39 0.46 -11.38
C VAL A 34 14.77 1.05 -10.11
N TRP A 35 15.50 1.04 -8.99
CA TRP A 35 15.07 1.72 -7.76
C TRP A 35 14.99 3.23 -7.96
N GLU A 36 15.95 3.85 -8.66
CA GLU A 36 15.92 5.29 -8.96
C GLU A 36 14.71 5.65 -9.81
N GLU A 37 14.39 4.87 -10.86
CA GLU A 37 13.17 5.06 -11.66
C GLU A 37 11.91 4.99 -10.79
N TYR A 38 11.84 4.07 -9.84
CA TYR A 38 10.69 3.96 -8.92
C TYR A 38 10.61 5.15 -7.95
N TYR A 39 11.73 5.63 -7.42
CA TYR A 39 11.71 6.81 -6.56
C TYR A 39 11.29 8.05 -7.33
N ASP A 40 11.76 8.23 -8.57
CA ASP A 40 11.35 9.34 -9.43
C ASP A 40 9.84 9.27 -9.74
N ARG A 41 9.34 8.07 -10.06
CA ARG A 41 7.91 7.87 -10.32
C ARG A 41 7.05 8.12 -9.07
N LEU A 42 7.49 7.63 -7.91
CA LEU A 42 6.82 7.90 -6.63
C LEU A 42 6.82 9.40 -6.29
N ALA A 43 7.93 10.09 -6.51
CA ALA A 43 8.01 11.55 -6.28
C ALA A 43 7.01 12.32 -7.15
N GLN A 44 6.83 11.92 -8.43
CA GLN A 44 5.80 12.47 -9.31
C GLN A 44 4.39 12.20 -8.77
N LEU A 45 4.10 10.96 -8.35
CA LEU A 45 2.82 10.58 -7.79
C LEU A 45 2.51 11.35 -6.51
N ILE A 46 3.48 11.48 -5.59
CA ILE A 46 3.33 12.25 -4.36
C ILE A 46 3.07 13.73 -4.67
N SER A 47 3.79 14.29 -5.63
CA SER A 47 3.65 15.70 -6.00
C SER A 47 2.29 16.02 -6.64
N SER A 48 1.66 15.03 -7.29
CA SER A 48 0.34 15.17 -7.93
C SER A 48 -0.85 14.88 -7.00
N HIS A 49 -0.60 14.44 -5.76
CA HIS A 49 -1.62 14.15 -4.75
C HIS A 49 -1.35 14.93 -3.47
N ARG A 50 -2.38 15.17 -2.65
CA ARG A 50 -2.23 15.87 -1.38
C ARG A 50 -1.57 14.99 -0.33
N THR A 51 -2.01 13.71 -0.29
CA THR A 51 -1.56 12.74 0.71
C THR A 51 -1.40 11.38 0.06
N THR A 52 -0.21 10.79 0.21
CA THR A 52 0.11 9.49 -0.34
C THR A 52 0.58 8.54 0.76
N LEU A 53 0.00 7.35 0.80
CA LEU A 53 0.46 6.27 1.68
C LEU A 53 1.19 5.22 0.85
N ILE A 54 2.41 4.88 1.23
CA ILE A 54 3.25 3.93 0.50
C ILE A 54 3.50 2.72 1.40
N PHE A 55 2.93 1.58 1.04
CA PHE A 55 3.19 0.32 1.74
C PHE A 55 4.40 -0.40 1.15
N VAL A 56 5.16 -1.00 2.04
CA VAL A 56 6.32 -1.83 1.73
C VAL A 56 6.34 -3.07 2.62
N ASN A 57 7.05 -4.12 2.18
CA ASN A 57 7.03 -5.40 2.90
C ASN A 57 8.04 -5.47 4.06
N THR A 58 9.06 -4.61 4.09
CA THR A 58 10.09 -4.62 5.14
C THR A 58 10.41 -3.22 5.66
N ARG A 59 10.80 -3.12 6.95
CA ARG A 59 11.27 -1.88 7.56
C ARG A 59 12.47 -1.27 6.84
N ARG A 60 13.37 -2.11 6.33
CA ARG A 60 14.56 -1.66 5.58
C ARG A 60 14.19 -0.93 4.31
N ILE A 61 13.18 -1.44 3.58
CA ILE A 61 12.66 -0.75 2.39
C ILE A 61 11.93 0.53 2.80
N ALA A 62 11.20 0.55 3.92
CA ALA A 62 10.52 1.75 4.40
C ALA A 62 11.50 2.90 4.67
N GLU A 63 12.56 2.65 5.43
CA GLU A 63 13.59 3.63 5.74
C GLU A 63 14.33 4.12 4.48
N ARG A 64 14.72 3.17 3.61
CA ARG A 64 15.41 3.51 2.37
C ARG A 64 14.54 4.37 1.45
N ALA A 65 13.28 3.96 1.24
CA ALA A 65 12.37 4.69 0.37
C ALA A 65 12.04 6.08 0.95
N ALA A 66 11.79 6.18 2.28
CA ALA A 66 11.56 7.47 2.91
C ALA A 66 12.73 8.43 2.70
N ARG A 67 13.98 7.95 2.87
CA ARG A 67 15.18 8.78 2.64
C ARG A 67 15.28 9.26 1.20
N HIS A 68 15.20 8.35 0.21
CA HIS A 68 15.33 8.74 -1.21
C HIS A 68 14.19 9.65 -1.68
N LEU A 69 12.99 9.48 -1.12
CA LEU A 69 11.86 10.37 -1.42
C LEU A 69 12.01 11.73 -0.73
N SER A 70 12.54 11.78 0.50
CA SER A 70 12.86 13.05 1.19
C SER A 70 13.89 13.88 0.43
N GLU A 71 14.90 13.23 -0.15
CA GLU A 71 15.91 13.88 -1.00
C GLU A 71 15.28 14.54 -2.24
N ARG A 72 14.16 14.01 -2.77
CA ARG A 72 13.48 14.48 -3.97
C ARG A 72 12.40 15.54 -3.74
N ILE A 73 11.66 15.41 -2.65
CA ILE A 73 10.46 16.24 -2.41
C ILE A 73 10.53 17.07 -1.12
N GLY A 74 11.60 16.94 -0.33
CA GLY A 74 11.83 17.68 0.91
C GLY A 74 11.82 16.79 2.14
N GLU A 75 12.76 17.06 3.06
CA GLU A 75 12.98 16.25 4.27
C GLU A 75 11.76 16.20 5.19
N ASP A 76 10.99 17.27 5.27
CA ASP A 76 9.80 17.37 6.11
C ASP A 76 8.53 16.82 5.45
N GLN A 77 8.60 16.37 4.20
CA GLN A 77 7.43 15.96 3.44
C GLN A 77 7.19 14.45 3.44
N VAL A 78 8.21 13.66 3.80
CA VAL A 78 8.14 12.19 3.82
C VAL A 78 8.75 11.65 5.10
N THR A 79 8.16 10.61 5.66
CA THR A 79 8.75 9.86 6.77
C THR A 79 8.40 8.37 6.69
N ALA A 80 9.17 7.53 7.42
CA ALA A 80 8.87 6.11 7.55
C ALA A 80 7.96 5.85 8.77
N HIS A 81 7.18 4.75 8.71
CA HIS A 81 6.35 4.27 9.80
C HIS A 81 6.39 2.74 9.89
N HIS A 82 6.96 2.22 10.96
CA HIS A 82 7.05 0.77 11.22
C HIS A 82 7.17 0.47 12.71
N GLY A 83 6.94 -0.79 13.09
CA GLY A 83 6.86 -1.22 14.49
C GLY A 83 8.13 -1.04 15.32
N SER A 84 9.31 -0.87 14.68
CA SER A 84 10.57 -0.62 15.40
C SER A 84 10.78 0.85 15.81
N LEU A 85 9.96 1.78 15.32
CA LEU A 85 9.98 3.17 15.75
C LEU A 85 9.35 3.33 17.13
N SER A 86 9.79 4.33 17.90
CA SER A 86 9.15 4.68 19.16
C SER A 86 7.67 5.06 18.94
N LYS A 87 6.86 4.85 19.96
CA LYS A 87 5.43 5.22 19.92
C LYS A 87 5.25 6.71 19.61
N ALA A 88 6.13 7.57 20.18
CA ALA A 88 6.09 9.01 19.96
C ALA A 88 6.30 9.36 18.48
N HIS A 89 7.31 8.79 17.82
CA HIS A 89 7.58 9.02 16.39
C HIS A 89 6.44 8.54 15.50
N ARG A 90 5.81 7.39 15.82
CA ARG A 90 4.67 6.89 15.06
C ARG A 90 3.47 7.83 15.15
N LEU A 91 3.13 8.27 16.37
CA LEU A 91 2.02 9.21 16.60
C LEU A 91 2.27 10.57 15.94
N ASP A 92 3.52 11.06 15.97
CA ASP A 92 3.89 12.30 15.27
C ASP A 92 3.67 12.17 13.76
N ALA A 93 4.17 11.09 13.15
CA ALA A 93 4.00 10.82 11.72
C ALA A 93 2.51 10.73 11.32
N GLU A 94 1.70 10.04 12.12
CA GLU A 94 0.24 9.92 11.92
C GLU A 94 -0.45 11.28 12.02
N HIS A 95 -0.10 12.08 13.05
CA HIS A 95 -0.64 13.43 13.23
C HIS A 95 -0.27 14.36 12.08
N ARG A 96 0.99 14.34 11.63
CA ARG A 96 1.48 15.16 10.52
C ARG A 96 0.82 14.75 9.18
N LEU A 97 0.57 13.44 8.96
CA LEU A 97 -0.16 12.98 7.80
C LEU A 97 -1.61 13.50 7.84
N LYS A 98 -2.28 13.34 8.98
CA LYS A 98 -3.67 13.78 9.19
C LYS A 98 -3.85 15.29 9.05
N SER A 99 -2.90 16.08 9.54
CA SER A 99 -2.92 17.55 9.41
C SER A 99 -2.54 18.06 8.02
N GLY A 100 -2.03 17.18 7.13
CA GLY A 100 -1.58 17.54 5.79
C GLY A 100 -0.22 18.24 5.74
N THR A 101 0.53 18.25 6.84
CA THR A 101 1.91 18.76 6.88
C THR A 101 2.91 17.74 6.32
N LEU A 102 2.52 16.47 6.21
CA LEU A 102 3.28 15.40 5.58
C LEU A 102 2.57 14.98 4.28
N LYS A 103 3.28 14.96 3.15
CA LYS A 103 2.74 14.55 1.86
C LYS A 103 2.73 13.05 1.66
N ALA A 104 3.72 12.35 2.24
CA ALA A 104 3.80 10.90 2.10
C ALA A 104 4.28 10.20 3.37
N LEU A 105 3.72 9.02 3.62
CA LEU A 105 4.12 8.14 4.70
C LEU A 105 4.48 6.78 4.13
N VAL A 106 5.71 6.31 4.37
CA VAL A 106 6.17 4.99 3.92
C VAL A 106 6.04 4.01 5.07
N ALA A 107 5.13 3.04 4.95
CA ALA A 107 4.73 2.18 6.05
C ALA A 107 4.88 0.69 5.74
N THR A 108 5.13 -0.08 6.77
CA THR A 108 4.91 -1.54 6.76
C THR A 108 3.47 -1.86 7.16
N ALA A 109 3.16 -3.12 7.47
CA ALA A 109 1.84 -3.57 7.93
C ALA A 109 1.28 -2.80 9.15
N SER A 110 2.10 -1.98 9.81
CA SER A 110 1.71 -1.20 11.00
C SER A 110 0.53 -0.24 10.79
N LEU A 111 0.19 0.10 9.55
CA LEU A 111 -0.92 0.98 9.18
C LEU A 111 -2.09 0.25 8.49
N GLU A 112 -2.10 -1.09 8.46
CA GLU A 112 -3.18 -1.85 7.81
C GLU A 112 -4.50 -1.76 8.57
N LEU A 113 -4.48 -1.69 9.88
CA LEU A 113 -5.66 -1.78 10.74
C LEU A 113 -5.80 -0.61 11.71
N GLY A 114 -7.03 -0.08 11.80
CA GLY A 114 -7.54 0.64 12.97
C GLY A 114 -6.98 2.03 13.27
N ILE A 115 -6.10 2.60 12.44
CA ILE A 115 -5.53 3.92 12.71
C ILE A 115 -6.25 4.97 11.86
N ASP A 116 -6.72 6.04 12.50
CA ASP A 116 -7.28 7.21 11.83
C ASP A 116 -6.15 8.14 11.35
N ILE A 117 -5.75 7.95 10.10
CA ILE A 117 -4.71 8.73 9.43
C ILE A 117 -5.28 9.89 8.58
N GLY A 118 -6.59 10.13 8.66
CA GLY A 118 -7.26 11.14 7.88
C GLY A 118 -7.47 10.75 6.42
N HIS A 119 -7.59 11.75 5.54
CA HIS A 119 -7.85 11.54 4.12
C HIS A 119 -6.55 11.17 3.39
N VAL A 120 -6.58 10.03 2.70
CA VAL A 120 -5.50 9.56 1.82
C VAL A 120 -6.00 9.57 0.38
N ASP A 121 -5.30 10.30 -0.51
CA ASP A 121 -5.67 10.42 -1.92
C ASP A 121 -5.20 9.25 -2.75
N LEU A 122 -4.00 8.74 -2.45
CA LEU A 122 -3.35 7.67 -3.19
C LEU A 122 -2.69 6.67 -2.25
N VAL A 123 -2.82 5.39 -2.56
CA VAL A 123 -2.02 4.33 -1.93
C VAL A 123 -1.11 3.70 -2.98
N CYS A 124 0.18 3.63 -2.68
CA CYS A 124 1.16 2.87 -3.45
C CYS A 124 1.59 1.62 -2.66
N GLN A 125 1.90 0.55 -3.35
CA GLN A 125 2.43 -0.68 -2.78
C GLN A 125 3.68 -1.08 -3.52
N ILE A 126 4.84 -1.08 -2.86
CA ILE A 126 6.11 -1.56 -3.41
C ILE A 126 6.26 -3.04 -3.03
N GLY A 127 6.37 -3.90 -4.05
CA GLY A 127 6.31 -5.34 -3.92
C GLY A 127 4.88 -5.87 -3.74
N SER A 128 4.68 -7.15 -4.00
CA SER A 128 3.37 -7.79 -3.81
C SER A 128 2.95 -7.82 -2.34
N PRO A 129 1.70 -7.54 -2.02
CA PRO A 129 1.15 -7.75 -0.68
C PRO A 129 0.82 -9.24 -0.40
N HIS A 130 1.04 -10.15 -1.34
CA HIS A 130 0.85 -11.61 -1.31
C HIS A 130 -0.58 -12.10 -1.10
N ARG A 131 -1.51 -11.26 -0.63
CA ARG A 131 -2.90 -11.64 -0.34
C ARG A 131 -3.86 -10.60 -0.90
N ILE A 132 -5.00 -11.08 -1.43
CA ILE A 132 -6.08 -10.20 -1.92
C ILE A 132 -6.63 -9.35 -0.77
N ALA A 133 -6.86 -9.94 0.40
CA ALA A 133 -7.36 -9.24 1.57
C ALA A 133 -6.41 -8.10 2.00
N THR A 134 -5.08 -8.34 2.02
CA THR A 134 -4.08 -7.31 2.34
C THR A 134 -4.10 -6.19 1.31
N LEU A 135 -4.19 -6.53 0.02
CA LEU A 135 -4.31 -5.53 -1.05
C LEU A 135 -5.52 -4.62 -0.85
N LEU A 136 -6.69 -5.22 -0.61
CA LEU A 136 -7.94 -4.50 -0.39
C LEU A 136 -7.91 -3.64 0.88
N GLN A 137 -7.33 -4.16 1.99
CA GLN A 137 -7.17 -3.40 3.24
C GLN A 137 -6.26 -2.18 3.05
N ARG A 138 -5.13 -2.34 2.33
CA ARG A 138 -4.18 -1.25 2.05
C ARG A 138 -4.81 -0.22 1.13
N PHE A 139 -5.35 -0.63 -0.01
CA PHE A 139 -5.93 0.30 -0.98
C PHE A 139 -7.23 0.92 -0.51
N GLY A 140 -7.98 0.23 0.35
CA GLY A 140 -9.15 0.77 1.02
C GLY A 140 -8.84 1.95 1.97
N ARG A 141 -7.55 2.25 2.24
CA ARG A 141 -7.14 3.47 2.96
C ARG A 141 -7.29 4.74 2.14
N SER A 142 -7.29 4.63 0.80
CA SER A 142 -7.61 5.77 -0.05
C SER A 142 -9.12 5.91 -0.27
N GLY A 143 -9.57 7.14 -0.58
CA GLY A 143 -10.95 7.38 -0.96
C GLY A 143 -11.98 7.22 0.17
N HIS A 144 -11.64 7.52 1.41
CA HIS A 144 -12.53 7.41 2.59
C HIS A 144 -13.78 8.31 2.57
N THR A 145 -14.03 9.06 1.51
CA THR A 145 -15.30 9.76 1.30
C THR A 145 -16.35 8.82 0.72
N ILE A 146 -17.64 9.05 1.04
CA ILE A 146 -18.77 8.20 0.58
C ILE A 146 -18.80 8.08 -0.94
N SER A 147 -18.32 9.09 -1.67
CA SER A 147 -18.25 9.14 -3.14
C SER A 147 -16.84 8.99 -3.72
N GLY A 148 -15.81 8.81 -2.88
CA GLY A 148 -14.42 8.73 -3.35
C GLY A 148 -14.06 7.38 -3.95
N THR A 149 -13.44 7.36 -5.12
CA THR A 149 -12.88 6.15 -5.73
C THR A 149 -11.51 5.87 -5.13
N PRO A 150 -11.29 4.71 -4.45
CA PRO A 150 -9.96 4.33 -3.97
C PRO A 150 -8.96 4.26 -5.11
N LYS A 151 -7.79 4.90 -4.94
CA LYS A 151 -6.70 4.91 -5.92
C LYS A 151 -5.52 4.10 -5.39
N GLY A 152 -5.07 3.13 -6.17
CA GLY A 152 -3.96 2.25 -5.82
C GLY A 152 -2.98 2.05 -6.96
N ARG A 153 -1.68 1.99 -6.63
CA ARG A 153 -0.61 1.68 -7.57
C ARG A 153 0.27 0.57 -7.01
N LEU A 154 0.37 -0.54 -7.74
CA LEU A 154 1.26 -1.66 -7.45
C LEU A 154 2.57 -1.47 -8.19
N MET A 155 3.69 -1.59 -7.51
CA MET A 155 5.05 -1.41 -8.04
C MET A 155 5.85 -2.69 -7.79
N PRO A 156 5.84 -3.66 -8.71
CA PRO A 156 6.51 -4.95 -8.54
C PRO A 156 8.03 -4.79 -8.50
N VAL A 157 8.71 -5.59 -7.66
CA VAL A 157 10.17 -5.49 -7.44
C VAL A 157 10.97 -6.60 -8.12
N SER A 158 10.31 -7.52 -8.82
CA SER A 158 10.93 -8.57 -9.64
C SER A 158 9.95 -9.08 -10.69
N ARG A 159 10.41 -9.97 -11.59
CA ARG A 159 9.52 -10.62 -12.58
C ARG A 159 8.44 -11.47 -11.91
N ASP A 160 8.81 -12.26 -10.91
CA ASP A 160 7.87 -13.11 -10.19
C ASP A 160 6.84 -12.27 -9.43
N ASP A 161 7.30 -11.20 -8.82
CA ASP A 161 6.46 -10.24 -8.14
C ASP A 161 5.48 -9.53 -9.09
N LEU A 162 5.91 -9.24 -10.33
CA LEU A 162 5.02 -8.69 -11.37
C LEU A 162 3.90 -9.67 -11.71
N VAL A 163 4.22 -10.96 -11.88
CA VAL A 163 3.20 -12.00 -12.16
C VAL A 163 2.19 -12.08 -11.02
N GLU A 164 2.68 -12.06 -9.77
CA GLU A 164 1.82 -12.07 -8.59
C GLU A 164 0.96 -10.81 -8.49
N CYS A 165 1.50 -9.62 -8.71
CA CYS A 165 0.76 -8.36 -8.74
C CYS A 165 -0.35 -8.38 -9.82
N VAL A 166 -0.05 -8.91 -11.01
CA VAL A 166 -1.05 -9.05 -12.08
C VAL A 166 -2.15 -10.02 -11.67
N ALA A 167 -1.81 -11.17 -11.07
CA ALA A 167 -2.78 -12.14 -10.59
C ALA A 167 -3.69 -11.54 -9.52
N LEU A 168 -3.13 -10.86 -8.51
CA LEU A 168 -3.87 -10.18 -7.46
C LEU A 168 -4.84 -9.13 -8.02
N LEU A 169 -4.35 -8.26 -8.92
CA LEU A 169 -5.19 -7.22 -9.51
C LEU A 169 -6.34 -7.82 -10.33
N ARG A 170 -6.07 -8.91 -11.03
CA ARG A 170 -7.07 -9.64 -11.81
C ARG A 170 -8.13 -10.29 -10.93
N SER A 171 -7.74 -10.90 -9.81
CA SER A 171 -8.66 -11.46 -8.81
C SER A 171 -9.53 -10.40 -8.18
N VAL A 172 -8.96 -9.25 -7.79
CA VAL A 172 -9.74 -8.10 -7.27
C VAL A 172 -10.78 -7.62 -8.28
N ARG A 173 -10.40 -7.47 -9.56
CA ARG A 173 -11.34 -7.06 -10.63
C ARG A 173 -12.48 -8.06 -10.83
N ARG A 174 -12.25 -9.35 -10.54
CA ARG A 174 -13.28 -10.39 -10.59
C ARG A 174 -14.09 -10.48 -9.30
N GLY A 175 -13.69 -9.77 -8.24
CA GLY A 175 -14.30 -9.82 -6.92
C GLY A 175 -14.02 -11.12 -6.17
N GLU A 176 -12.90 -11.76 -6.50
CA GLU A 176 -12.42 -12.94 -5.79
C GLU A 176 -11.78 -12.52 -4.46
N LEU A 177 -11.83 -13.41 -3.48
CA LEU A 177 -11.19 -13.25 -2.17
C LEU A 177 -10.24 -14.43 -1.93
N ASP A 178 -9.33 -14.27 -0.96
CA ASP A 178 -8.48 -15.36 -0.54
C ASP A 178 -9.32 -16.54 -0.01
N ARG A 179 -8.96 -17.77 -0.40
CA ARG A 179 -9.60 -18.97 0.13
C ARG A 179 -9.18 -19.17 1.59
N ILE A 180 -10.14 -19.31 2.47
CA ILE A 180 -9.90 -19.71 3.85
C ILE A 180 -9.71 -21.23 3.85
N LEU A 181 -8.49 -21.68 4.11
CA LEU A 181 -8.19 -23.09 4.33
C LEU A 181 -8.44 -23.37 5.82
N HIS A 182 -9.54 -24.07 6.14
CA HIS A 182 -9.74 -24.62 7.48
C HIS A 182 -8.83 -25.84 7.64
N GLN A 183 -8.01 -25.82 8.67
CA GLN A 183 -7.33 -27.03 9.13
C GLN A 183 -8.32 -27.81 10.00
N ASP A 184 -8.57 -29.08 9.66
CA ASP A 184 -9.52 -29.93 10.38
C ASP A 184 -9.07 -30.26 11.82
N ALA A 185 -7.80 -30.07 12.12
CA ALA A 185 -7.23 -30.23 13.45
C ALA A 185 -6.08 -29.21 13.63
N PRO A 186 -6.37 -27.94 14.02
CA PRO A 186 -5.32 -27.03 14.40
C PRO A 186 -4.60 -27.56 15.64
N LEU A 187 -3.27 -27.69 15.57
CA LEU A 187 -2.45 -27.96 16.74
C LEU A 187 -2.37 -26.64 17.53
N ASP A 188 -3.01 -26.61 18.69
CA ASP A 188 -2.92 -25.52 19.66
C ASP A 188 -1.58 -25.56 20.40
#